data_1d78aa9099e3e12d12fff5d8a14571d1
#
_entry.id   1d78aa9099e3e12d12fff5d8a14571d1
#
_cell.length_a   1.000
_cell.length_b   1.000
_cell.length_c   1.000
_cell.angle_alpha   90.00
_cell.angle_beta   90.00
_cell.angle_gamma   90.00
#
_symmetry.space_group_name_H-M   'P 1'
#
loop_
_entity.id
_entity.type
_entity.pdbx_description
1 polymer ?
#
loop_
_entity_poly.entity_id
_entity_poly.type
_entity_poly.pdbx_seq_one_letter_code
_entity_poly.pdbx_strand_id
1 'polypeptide(L)'
;MLFRSPADAKGLLKEAIRGKNPSFFLEASGRGGDSGEVPDGDYTVPFGKAAIARAGNDVTVVAVGSMLKPALSAAEKLQSAGIGVEVIDPRTLVPLDAETIVRSVRKTGRAVIVDEARDRCSAASHIAAIVADKAFSSLKGPVKRVTVPDVSMPYAPNAESRVLPSENQIAQVATDLVHSKQFA
;
A
#
# COMPACT_ATOMS: atom_id res chain seq x y z
N MET A 1 -2.50 10.61 -7.49
CA MET A 1 -1.88 9.38 -8.05
C MET A 1 -0.53 9.20 -7.41
N LEU A 2 -0.15 7.97 -7.16
CA LEU A 2 1.10 7.61 -6.51
C LEU A 2 1.75 6.51 -7.36
N PHE A 3 2.97 6.69 -7.82
CA PHE A 3 3.57 5.70 -8.72
C PHE A 3 4.65 4.87 -8.03
N ARG A 4 4.75 3.61 -8.39
CA ARG A 4 5.68 2.63 -7.82
C ARG A 4 6.93 2.40 -8.65
N SER A 5 6.86 2.69 -9.95
CA SER A 5 7.91 2.39 -10.91
C SER A 5 7.94 3.46 -12.00
N PRO A 6 9.06 3.61 -12.73
CA PRO A 6 9.13 4.47 -13.91
C PRO A 6 8.05 4.16 -14.95
N ALA A 7 7.71 2.89 -15.14
CA ALA A 7 6.62 2.47 -16.03
C ALA A 7 5.25 2.99 -15.58
N ASP A 8 4.91 2.85 -14.29
CA ASP A 8 3.66 3.39 -13.75
C ASP A 8 3.64 4.93 -13.81
N ALA A 9 4.78 5.59 -13.53
CA ALA A 9 4.91 7.04 -13.64
C ALA A 9 4.57 7.53 -15.05
N LYS A 10 5.18 6.92 -16.09
CA LYS A 10 4.88 7.22 -17.50
C LYS A 10 3.42 6.95 -17.84
N GLY A 11 2.91 5.77 -17.48
CA GLY A 11 1.56 5.33 -17.86
C GLY A 11 0.45 6.14 -17.17
N LEU A 12 0.59 6.41 -15.87
CA LEU A 12 -0.38 7.22 -15.10
C LEU A 12 -0.34 8.70 -15.52
N LEU A 13 0.85 9.26 -15.78
CA LEU A 13 0.98 10.66 -16.23
C LEU A 13 0.33 10.83 -17.62
N LYS A 14 0.54 9.90 -18.54
CA LYS A 14 -0.10 9.94 -19.86
C LYS A 14 -1.62 9.80 -19.75
N GLU A 15 -2.13 8.96 -18.86
CA GLU A 15 -3.56 8.84 -18.57
C GLU A 15 -4.12 10.17 -18.04
N ALA A 16 -3.39 10.83 -17.11
CA ALA A 16 -3.78 12.13 -16.57
C ALA A 16 -3.86 13.21 -17.66
N ILE A 17 -2.85 13.29 -18.54
CA ILE A 17 -2.78 14.28 -19.62
C ILE A 17 -3.92 14.07 -20.65
N ARG A 18 -4.29 12.82 -20.90
CA ARG A 18 -5.37 12.46 -21.82
C ARG A 18 -6.76 12.58 -21.21
N GLY A 19 -6.83 12.63 -19.89
CA GLY A 19 -8.06 12.81 -19.15
C GLY A 19 -8.71 14.19 -19.42
N LYS A 20 -10.02 14.27 -19.23
CA LYS A 20 -10.78 15.52 -19.38
C LYS A 20 -10.95 16.29 -18.05
N ASN A 21 -10.58 15.67 -16.94
CA ASN A 21 -10.74 16.22 -15.61
C ASN A 21 -9.40 16.66 -15.03
N PRO A 22 -9.38 17.67 -14.16
CA PRO A 22 -8.19 18.01 -13.39
C PRO A 22 -7.67 16.80 -12.60
N SER A 23 -6.35 16.60 -12.60
CA SER A 23 -5.72 15.47 -11.92
C SER A 23 -4.61 15.96 -11.00
N PHE A 24 -4.57 15.45 -9.77
CA PHE A 24 -3.45 15.62 -8.85
C PHE A 24 -2.47 14.47 -9.02
N PHE A 25 -1.23 14.81 -9.33
CA PHE A 25 -0.13 13.86 -9.47
C PHE A 25 0.85 14.09 -8.32
N LEU A 26 0.91 13.16 -7.38
CA LEU A 26 1.74 13.25 -6.19
C LEU A 26 3.03 12.48 -6.43
N GLU A 27 4.14 13.17 -6.34
CA GLU A 27 5.47 12.61 -6.50
C GLU A 27 6.20 12.58 -5.14
N ALA A 28 6.67 11.40 -4.75
CA ALA A 28 7.49 11.26 -3.55
C ALA A 28 8.93 11.69 -3.88
N SER A 29 9.39 12.78 -3.28
CA SER A 29 10.71 13.39 -3.56
C SER A 29 11.88 12.41 -3.35
N GLY A 30 11.77 11.45 -2.41
CA GLY A 30 12.77 10.43 -2.17
C GLY A 30 12.88 9.34 -3.25
N ARG A 31 12.03 9.36 -4.27
CA ARG A 31 11.99 8.34 -5.34
C ARG A 31 12.43 8.83 -6.72
N GLY A 32 12.85 10.07 -6.82
CA GLY A 32 13.29 10.64 -8.11
C GLY A 32 14.53 9.97 -8.74
N GLY A 33 15.26 9.15 -7.99
CA GLY A 33 16.40 8.36 -8.49
C GLY A 33 16.07 6.89 -8.80
N ASP A 34 14.82 6.45 -8.63
CA ASP A 34 14.44 5.07 -8.93
C ASP A 34 14.52 4.80 -10.44
N SER A 35 15.22 3.74 -10.82
CA SER A 35 15.33 3.27 -12.19
C SER A 35 14.60 1.93 -12.37
N GLY A 36 14.14 1.66 -13.58
CA GLY A 36 13.45 0.42 -13.90
C GLY A 36 13.04 0.35 -15.37
N GLU A 37 12.63 -0.82 -15.80
CA GLU A 37 12.14 -1.03 -17.15
C GLU A 37 10.89 -0.20 -17.43
N VAL A 38 10.89 0.44 -18.59
CA VAL A 38 9.75 1.20 -19.11
C VAL A 38 9.42 0.66 -20.49
N PRO A 39 8.20 0.14 -20.71
CA PRO A 39 7.82 -0.35 -22.04
C PRO A 39 7.98 0.72 -23.10
N ASP A 40 8.47 0.30 -24.27
CA ASP A 40 8.52 1.17 -25.44
C ASP A 40 7.11 1.46 -25.97
N GLY A 41 7.01 2.52 -26.78
CA GLY A 41 5.76 2.89 -27.42
C GLY A 41 4.77 3.64 -26.53
N ASP A 42 3.54 3.59 -26.96
CA ASP A 42 2.44 4.33 -26.34
C ASP A 42 1.56 3.43 -25.50
N TYR A 43 1.47 3.73 -24.20
CA TYR A 43 0.59 3.04 -23.27
C TYR A 43 0.15 3.99 -22.16
N THR A 44 -0.95 3.66 -21.51
CA THR A 44 -1.43 4.30 -20.28
C THR A 44 -1.66 3.26 -19.19
N VAL A 45 -1.72 3.72 -17.96
CA VAL A 45 -2.18 2.94 -16.81
C VAL A 45 -3.51 3.56 -16.37
N PRO A 46 -4.64 2.82 -16.46
CA PRO A 46 -5.94 3.39 -16.15
C PRO A 46 -6.08 3.74 -14.66
N PHE A 47 -6.76 4.84 -14.37
CA PHE A 47 -7.10 5.20 -13.00
C PHE A 47 -8.10 4.20 -12.38
N GLY A 48 -8.05 4.04 -11.08
CA GLY A 48 -8.91 3.10 -10.37
C GLY A 48 -8.55 1.63 -10.60
N LYS A 49 -7.31 1.34 -11.00
CA LYS A 49 -6.79 -0.01 -11.15
C LYS A 49 -5.54 -0.19 -10.29
N ALA A 50 -5.71 -0.93 -9.20
CA ALA A 50 -4.62 -1.34 -8.33
C ALA A 50 -3.75 -2.41 -9.00
N ALA A 51 -2.51 -2.54 -8.52
CA ALA A 51 -1.62 -3.62 -8.90
C ALA A 51 -1.37 -4.57 -7.73
N ILE A 52 -1.41 -5.87 -8.01
CA ILE A 52 -0.84 -6.86 -7.10
C ILE A 52 0.67 -6.88 -7.37
N ALA A 53 1.42 -6.19 -6.50
CA ALA A 53 2.87 -6.07 -6.64
C ALA A 53 3.59 -7.37 -6.25
N ARG A 54 2.96 -8.16 -5.37
CA ARG A 54 3.41 -9.49 -4.95
C ARG A 54 2.20 -10.34 -4.58
N ALA A 55 2.13 -11.57 -5.04
CA ALA A 55 1.10 -12.52 -4.65
C ALA A 55 1.41 -13.16 -3.29
N GLY A 56 0.37 -13.46 -2.51
CA GLY A 56 0.46 -14.12 -1.22
C GLY A 56 -0.91 -14.59 -0.72
N ASN A 57 -0.94 -15.45 0.30
CA ASN A 57 -2.18 -16.09 0.73
C ASN A 57 -2.52 -15.93 2.23
N ASP A 58 -1.61 -15.38 3.05
CA ASP A 58 -1.77 -15.37 4.50
C ASP A 58 -2.20 -14.00 5.04
N VAL A 59 -1.71 -12.91 4.43
CA VAL A 59 -2.04 -11.54 4.81
C VAL A 59 -1.97 -10.62 3.60
N THR A 60 -2.91 -9.68 3.51
CA THR A 60 -2.89 -8.59 2.51
C THR A 60 -2.24 -7.36 3.13
N VAL A 61 -1.24 -6.82 2.45
CA VAL A 61 -0.62 -5.52 2.76
C VAL A 61 -0.96 -4.54 1.65
N VAL A 62 -1.74 -3.50 1.97
CA VAL A 62 -2.02 -2.39 1.04
C VAL A 62 -1.03 -1.27 1.33
N ALA A 63 -0.16 -0.98 0.38
CA ALA A 63 0.93 -0.02 0.56
C ALA A 63 0.69 1.25 -0.27
N VAL A 64 0.49 2.38 0.41
CA VAL A 64 0.20 3.67 -0.22
C VAL A 64 1.52 4.37 -0.56
N GLY A 65 1.69 4.74 -1.82
CA GLY A 65 2.79 5.57 -2.28
C GLY A 65 4.19 5.00 -2.03
N SER A 66 5.02 5.75 -1.32
CA SER A 66 6.40 5.38 -1.01
C SER A 66 6.50 4.11 -0.14
N MET A 67 5.42 3.74 0.53
CA MET A 67 5.37 2.57 1.41
C MET A 67 5.40 1.23 0.67
N LEU A 68 5.30 1.24 -0.65
CA LEU A 68 5.38 0.00 -1.44
C LEU A 68 6.74 -0.69 -1.30
N LYS A 69 7.84 0.06 -1.35
CA LYS A 69 9.20 -0.50 -1.24
C LYS A 69 9.44 -1.17 0.11
N PRO A 70 9.21 -0.52 1.26
CA PRO A 70 9.32 -1.20 2.55
C PRO A 70 8.32 -2.35 2.73
N ALA A 71 7.13 -2.29 2.12
CA ALA A 71 6.17 -3.39 2.17
C ALA A 71 6.66 -4.63 1.39
N LEU A 72 7.28 -4.44 0.23
CA LEU A 72 7.89 -5.54 -0.54
C LEU A 72 9.08 -6.15 0.21
N SER A 73 9.96 -5.33 0.80
CA SER A 73 11.07 -5.83 1.64
C SER A 73 10.57 -6.61 2.86
N ALA A 74 9.51 -6.13 3.51
CA ALA A 74 8.87 -6.87 4.62
C ALA A 74 8.30 -8.21 4.14
N ALA A 75 7.66 -8.24 2.96
CA ALA A 75 7.09 -9.46 2.39
C ALA A 75 8.17 -10.49 2.02
N GLU A 76 9.34 -10.06 1.56
CA GLU A 76 10.49 -10.95 1.32
C GLU A 76 11.02 -11.58 2.61
N LYS A 77 11.19 -10.78 3.66
CA LYS A 77 11.59 -11.29 4.98
C LYS A 77 10.59 -12.32 5.52
N LEU A 78 9.30 -12.06 5.39
CA LEU A 78 8.23 -12.92 5.89
C LEU A 78 8.12 -14.22 5.11
N GLN A 79 8.49 -14.23 3.83
CA GLN A 79 8.53 -15.47 3.04
C GLN A 79 9.52 -16.49 3.63
N SER A 80 10.66 -16.04 4.14
CA SER A 80 11.64 -16.91 4.81
C SER A 80 11.09 -17.51 6.10
N ALA A 81 10.09 -16.88 6.71
CA ALA A 81 9.35 -17.36 7.87
C ALA A 81 8.08 -18.16 7.50
N GLY A 82 7.87 -18.46 6.22
CA GLY A 82 6.72 -19.21 5.74
C GLY A 82 5.41 -18.41 5.66
N ILE A 83 5.45 -17.09 5.73
CA ILE A 83 4.26 -16.23 5.65
C ILE A 83 4.16 -15.62 4.26
N GLY A 84 3.10 -15.96 3.53
CA GLY A 84 2.79 -15.46 2.19
C GLY A 84 2.05 -14.12 2.23
N VAL A 85 2.76 -13.02 1.98
CA VAL A 85 2.20 -11.66 1.96
C VAL A 85 1.77 -11.27 0.55
N GLU A 86 0.49 -10.94 0.36
CA GLU A 86 0.03 -10.27 -0.85
C GLU A 86 0.16 -8.76 -0.71
N VAL A 87 1.00 -8.15 -1.54
CA VAL A 87 1.22 -6.70 -1.52
C VAL A 87 0.43 -6.04 -2.64
N ILE A 88 -0.43 -5.10 -2.28
CA ILE A 88 -1.24 -4.30 -3.21
C ILE A 88 -0.75 -2.87 -3.22
N ASP A 89 -0.50 -2.37 -4.42
CA ASP A 89 -0.32 -0.97 -4.71
C ASP A 89 -1.64 -0.39 -5.25
N PRO A 90 -2.31 0.51 -4.54
CA PRO A 90 -3.55 1.13 -5.04
C PRO A 90 -3.34 2.02 -6.25
N ARG A 91 -2.13 2.53 -6.52
CA ARG A 91 -1.77 3.46 -7.62
C ARG A 91 -2.56 4.77 -7.61
N THR A 92 -3.86 4.71 -7.38
CA THR A 92 -4.75 5.87 -7.31
C THR A 92 -5.61 5.81 -6.06
N LEU A 93 -5.81 6.96 -5.42
CA LEU A 93 -6.70 7.08 -4.26
C LEU A 93 -8.11 7.54 -4.67
N VAL A 94 -8.19 8.30 -5.76
CA VAL A 94 -9.46 8.75 -6.34
C VAL A 94 -9.33 8.67 -7.88
N PRO A 95 -10.05 7.75 -8.52
CA PRO A 95 -10.81 6.64 -7.95
C PRO A 95 -9.91 5.57 -7.30
N LEU A 96 -10.39 4.92 -6.23
CA LEU A 96 -9.72 3.80 -5.59
C LEU A 96 -10.25 2.47 -6.12
N ASP A 97 -9.36 1.51 -6.41
CA ASP A 97 -9.73 0.12 -6.72
C ASP A 97 -10.05 -0.67 -5.44
N ALA A 98 -11.18 -0.32 -4.84
CA ALA A 98 -11.66 -0.99 -3.64
C ALA A 98 -11.96 -2.48 -3.88
N GLU A 99 -12.36 -2.86 -5.10
CA GLU A 99 -12.70 -4.24 -5.45
C GLU A 99 -11.48 -5.15 -5.36
N THR A 100 -10.35 -4.75 -5.94
CA THR A 100 -9.10 -5.53 -5.86
C THR A 100 -8.61 -5.68 -4.42
N ILE A 101 -8.69 -4.62 -3.61
CA ILE A 101 -8.31 -4.66 -2.19
C ILE A 101 -9.22 -5.64 -1.42
N VAL A 102 -10.53 -5.49 -1.55
CA VAL A 102 -11.51 -6.33 -0.84
C VAL A 102 -11.38 -7.80 -1.26
N ARG A 103 -11.19 -8.09 -2.55
CA ARG A 103 -10.97 -9.43 -3.06
C ARG A 103 -9.73 -10.08 -2.44
N SER A 104 -8.64 -9.36 -2.35
CA SER A 104 -7.41 -9.84 -1.70
C SER A 104 -7.63 -10.12 -0.22
N VAL A 105 -8.26 -9.19 0.51
CA VAL A 105 -8.56 -9.38 1.92
C VAL A 105 -9.50 -10.56 2.16
N ARG A 106 -10.49 -10.76 1.30
CA ARG A 106 -11.37 -11.96 1.38
C ARG A 106 -10.60 -13.27 1.19
N LYS A 107 -9.59 -13.27 0.35
CA LYS A 107 -8.71 -14.42 0.13
C LYS A 107 -7.83 -14.72 1.35
N THR A 108 -7.17 -13.71 1.90
CA THR A 108 -6.20 -13.88 3.00
C THR A 108 -6.84 -13.91 4.38
N GLY A 109 -7.95 -13.20 4.54
CA GLY A 109 -8.63 -12.99 5.81
C GLY A 109 -7.96 -11.97 6.73
N ARG A 110 -6.87 -11.32 6.30
CA ARG A 110 -6.08 -10.40 7.14
C ARG A 110 -5.64 -9.18 6.33
N ALA A 111 -5.68 -8.00 6.95
CA ALA A 111 -5.36 -6.75 6.30
C ALA A 111 -4.44 -5.88 7.15
N VAL A 112 -3.35 -5.42 6.54
CA VAL A 112 -2.46 -4.37 7.04
C VAL A 112 -2.43 -3.26 5.99
N ILE A 113 -2.72 -2.03 6.37
CA ILE A 113 -2.64 -0.87 5.48
C ILE A 113 -1.46 -0.02 5.93
N VAL A 114 -0.58 0.31 4.98
CA VAL A 114 0.65 1.05 5.24
C VAL A 114 0.62 2.38 4.50
N ASP A 115 0.82 3.46 5.24
CA ASP A 115 0.74 4.82 4.70
C ASP A 115 1.73 5.74 5.43
N GLU A 116 2.43 6.60 4.73
CA GLU A 116 3.31 7.62 5.31
C GLU A 116 2.55 8.86 5.84
N ALA A 117 1.23 8.87 5.70
CA ALA A 117 0.39 9.88 6.32
C ALA A 117 0.19 9.60 7.83
N ARG A 118 -0.24 10.62 8.56
CA ARG A 118 -0.64 10.46 9.96
C ARG A 118 -1.83 9.52 10.09
N ASP A 119 -1.97 8.88 11.24
CA ASP A 119 -3.04 7.89 11.47
C ASP A 119 -4.44 8.50 11.27
N ARG A 120 -4.63 9.75 11.66
CA ARG A 120 -5.91 10.46 11.50
C ARG A 120 -6.13 10.93 10.06
N CYS A 121 -7.34 10.70 9.55
CA CYS A 121 -7.81 11.19 8.24
C CYS A 121 -6.88 10.81 7.07
N SER A 122 -6.20 9.68 7.17
CA SER A 122 -5.31 9.16 6.13
C SER A 122 -6.06 8.31 5.10
N ALA A 123 -5.42 8.06 3.96
CA ALA A 123 -5.88 7.06 3.02
C ALA A 123 -5.97 5.66 3.66
N ALA A 124 -5.06 5.34 4.58
CA ALA A 124 -5.10 4.10 5.34
C ALA A 124 -6.38 3.97 6.17
N SER A 125 -6.84 5.03 6.80
CA SER A 125 -8.09 5.02 7.58
C SER A 125 -9.31 4.79 6.68
N HIS A 126 -9.35 5.42 5.52
CA HIS A 126 -10.43 5.23 4.54
C HIS A 126 -10.43 3.80 3.98
N ILE A 127 -9.27 3.26 3.60
CA ILE A 127 -9.13 1.88 3.11
C ILE A 127 -9.52 0.88 4.21
N ALA A 128 -9.12 1.12 5.46
CA ALA A 128 -9.51 0.28 6.59
C ALA A 128 -11.03 0.24 6.80
N ALA A 129 -11.71 1.39 6.66
CA ALA A 129 -13.16 1.47 6.73
C ALA A 129 -13.83 0.66 5.60
N ILE A 130 -13.34 0.77 4.36
CA ILE A 130 -13.83 -0.03 3.22
C ILE A 130 -13.67 -1.53 3.47
N VAL A 131 -12.51 -1.95 3.98
CA VAL A 131 -12.23 -3.36 4.29
C VAL A 131 -13.16 -3.84 5.40
N ALA A 132 -13.34 -3.05 6.47
CA ALA A 132 -14.22 -3.39 7.58
C ALA A 132 -15.70 -3.50 7.12
N ASP A 133 -16.15 -2.63 6.22
CA ASP A 133 -17.51 -2.69 5.67
C ASP A 133 -17.71 -3.88 4.71
N LYS A 134 -16.80 -4.05 3.75
CA LYS A 134 -17.03 -4.97 2.60
C LYS A 134 -16.42 -6.36 2.74
N ALA A 135 -15.50 -6.55 3.69
CA ALA A 135 -14.84 -7.84 3.91
C ALA A 135 -14.99 -8.37 5.34
N PHE A 136 -15.84 -7.77 6.17
CA PHE A 136 -15.99 -8.09 7.60
C PHE A 136 -16.11 -9.59 7.87
N SER A 137 -17.02 -10.27 7.19
CA SER A 137 -17.27 -11.71 7.36
C SER A 137 -16.10 -12.62 6.98
N SER A 138 -15.11 -12.08 6.27
CA SER A 138 -13.90 -12.82 5.87
C SER A 138 -12.70 -12.54 6.78
N LEU A 139 -12.80 -11.55 7.67
CA LEU A 139 -11.70 -11.17 8.54
C LEU A 139 -11.44 -12.20 9.62
N LYS A 140 -10.19 -12.59 9.77
CA LYS A 140 -9.68 -13.50 10.81
C LYS A 140 -9.01 -12.75 11.97
N GLY A 141 -9.01 -11.42 11.92
CA GLY A 141 -8.44 -10.53 12.92
C GLY A 141 -8.73 -9.08 12.60
N PRO A 142 -8.30 -8.14 13.44
CA PRO A 142 -8.53 -6.72 13.21
C PRO A 142 -7.79 -6.21 11.98
N VAL A 143 -8.38 -5.21 11.30
CA VAL A 143 -7.66 -4.45 10.27
C VAL A 143 -6.60 -3.60 10.96
N LYS A 144 -5.33 -3.81 10.61
CA LYS A 144 -4.19 -3.08 11.17
C LYS A 144 -3.74 -1.98 10.23
N ARG A 145 -3.26 -0.89 10.80
CA ARG A 145 -2.64 0.21 10.07
C ARG A 145 -1.23 0.42 10.60
N VAL A 146 -0.28 0.68 9.71
CA VAL A 146 1.08 1.10 10.02
C VAL A 146 1.26 2.46 9.39
N THR A 147 1.18 3.49 10.19
CA THR A 147 1.11 4.90 9.78
C THR A 147 2.02 5.75 10.64
N VAL A 148 2.25 6.99 10.24
CA VAL A 148 2.96 7.95 11.08
C VAL A 148 2.11 8.28 12.32
N PRO A 149 2.71 8.32 13.53
CA PRO A 149 2.02 8.78 14.72
C PRO A 149 1.48 10.21 14.56
N ASP A 150 0.51 10.59 15.39
CA ASP A 150 -0.07 11.94 15.36
C ASP A 150 0.86 12.98 16.00
N VAL A 151 2.02 13.14 15.39
CA VAL A 151 3.08 14.09 15.80
C VAL A 151 3.51 14.94 14.61
N SER A 152 4.13 16.07 14.89
CA SER A 152 4.78 16.86 13.83
C SER A 152 5.95 16.09 13.24
N MET A 153 6.07 16.09 11.90
CA MET A 153 7.19 15.45 11.23
C MET A 153 8.50 16.16 11.59
N PRO A 154 9.47 15.45 12.16
CA PRO A 154 10.77 16.04 12.46
C PRO A 154 11.54 16.32 11.16
N TYR A 155 12.30 17.40 11.14
CA TYR A 155 13.09 17.77 9.97
C TYR A 155 14.41 16.97 9.86
N ALA A 156 15.00 16.59 10.99
CA ALA A 156 16.27 15.87 11.00
C ALA A 156 16.08 14.43 10.47
N PRO A 157 16.84 13.94 9.47
CA PRO A 157 16.65 12.62 8.84
C PRO A 157 16.62 11.46 9.83
N ASN A 158 17.48 11.49 10.85
CA ASN A 158 17.49 10.45 11.89
C ASN A 158 16.26 10.44 12.79
N ALA A 159 15.59 11.57 12.95
CA ALA A 159 14.35 11.67 13.71
C ALA A 159 13.14 11.33 12.81
N GLU A 160 13.15 11.78 11.56
CA GLU A 160 12.12 11.44 10.56
C GLU A 160 12.02 9.93 10.35
N SER A 161 13.17 9.24 10.17
CA SER A 161 13.19 7.79 9.95
C SER A 161 12.62 6.97 11.12
N ARG A 162 12.53 7.54 12.32
CA ARG A 162 11.95 6.89 13.51
C ARG A 162 10.42 6.96 13.54
N VAL A 163 9.83 7.91 12.83
CA VAL A 163 8.37 8.09 12.80
C VAL A 163 7.73 7.54 11.52
N LEU A 164 8.51 7.40 10.45
CA LEU A 164 8.03 6.77 9.22
C LEU A 164 7.86 5.26 9.40
N PRO A 165 6.82 4.66 8.79
CA PRO A 165 6.67 3.21 8.77
C PRO A 165 7.90 2.51 8.18
N SER A 166 8.42 1.53 8.90
CA SER A 166 9.58 0.74 8.48
C SER A 166 9.20 -0.67 8.05
N GLU A 167 10.05 -1.31 7.24
CA GLU A 167 9.87 -2.71 6.85
C GLU A 167 9.76 -3.64 8.06
N ASN A 168 10.51 -3.36 9.14
CA ASN A 168 10.47 -4.17 10.35
C ASN A 168 9.14 -4.03 11.10
N GLN A 169 8.57 -2.81 11.18
CA GLN A 169 7.25 -2.60 11.76
C GLN A 169 6.16 -3.29 10.94
N ILE A 170 6.23 -3.20 9.61
CA ILE A 170 5.29 -3.87 8.71
C ILE A 170 5.36 -5.39 8.91
N ALA A 171 6.57 -5.95 8.92
CA ALA A 171 6.78 -7.38 9.11
C ALA A 171 6.27 -7.85 10.49
N GLN A 172 6.56 -7.09 11.56
CA GLN A 172 6.10 -7.42 12.91
C GLN A 172 4.56 -7.43 12.99
N VAL A 173 3.90 -6.37 12.50
CA VAL A 173 2.44 -6.25 12.53
C VAL A 173 1.77 -7.36 11.71
N ALA A 174 2.34 -7.71 10.55
CA ALA A 174 1.84 -8.80 9.73
C ALA A 174 2.02 -10.17 10.41
N THR A 175 3.16 -10.41 11.05
CA THR A 175 3.43 -11.63 11.82
C THR A 175 2.46 -11.79 12.98
N ASP A 176 2.30 -10.73 13.78
CA ASP A 176 1.38 -10.73 14.93
C ASP A 176 -0.05 -11.02 14.49
N LEU A 177 -0.46 -10.44 13.35
CA LEU A 177 -1.80 -10.64 12.81
C LEU A 177 -2.00 -12.07 12.28
N VAL A 178 -0.98 -12.70 11.69
CA VAL A 178 -1.05 -14.07 11.20
C VAL A 178 -1.11 -15.06 12.37
N HIS A 179 -0.35 -14.82 13.44
CA HIS A 179 -0.32 -15.68 14.62
C HIS A 179 -1.39 -15.33 15.67
N SER A 180 -2.12 -14.23 15.51
CA SER A 180 -3.22 -13.92 16.42
C SER A 180 -4.27 -15.03 16.38
N LYS A 181 -4.72 -15.48 17.56
CA LYS A 181 -5.85 -16.41 17.65
C LYS A 181 -7.06 -15.75 17.01
N GLN A 182 -7.75 -16.49 16.16
CA GLN A 182 -9.04 -16.09 15.58
C GLN A 182 -9.97 -15.60 16.70
N PHE A 183 -10.72 -14.53 16.43
CA PHE A 183 -11.86 -14.20 17.29
C PHE A 183 -12.81 -15.40 17.26
N ALA A 184 -12.92 -16.08 18.42
CA ALA A 184 -13.85 -17.16 18.62
C ALA A 184 -15.28 -16.62 18.74
#